data_557a02c186ae6bd992e7b10d537fed73
#
_entry.id   557a02c186ae6bd992e7b10d537fed73
#
_cell.length_a   1.000
_cell.length_b   1.000
_cell.length_c   1.000
_cell.angle_alpha   90.00
_cell.angle_beta   90.00
_cell.angle_gamma   90.00
#
_symmetry.space_group_name_H-M   'P 1'
#
loop_
_entity.id
_entity.type
_entity.pdbx_description
1 polymer ?
#
loop_
_entity_poly.entity_id
_entity_poly.type
_entity_poly.pdbx_seq_one_letter_code
_entity_poly.pdbx_strand_id
1 'polypeptide(L)'
;MTVYTCSPDLASILTCIYEAWNSCLGYRNVRLMTEPVGNLELFCDYCHVEPDTEKAASVTRSIQKKIGAAAWRLVYLCAMSERSDAPDIIYRFLLYGFSYGKDTLHMLQEPAVFHAFEVSRQVTNEAHSFREFIRFANISSGFPILVSHISVSYTHLTLPTTRR
;
A
#
# COMPACT_ATOMS: atom_id res chain seq x y z
N MET A 1 -18.24 13.28 -6.50
CA MET A 1 -17.49 12.11 -5.94
C MET A 1 -16.47 12.63 -4.95
N THR A 2 -16.37 12.01 -3.77
CA THR A 2 -15.41 12.47 -2.76
C THR A 2 -14.13 11.65 -2.84
N VAL A 3 -12.98 12.33 -2.95
CA VAL A 3 -11.66 11.73 -2.98
C VAL A 3 -10.94 12.07 -1.67
N TYR A 4 -10.71 11.05 -0.86
CA TYR A 4 -9.91 11.21 0.35
C TYR A 4 -8.43 11.03 0.01
N THR A 5 -7.61 12.00 0.42
CA THR A 5 -6.16 11.96 0.19
C THR A 5 -5.41 11.82 1.50
N CYS A 6 -4.31 11.10 1.49
CA CYS A 6 -3.48 10.86 2.67
C CYS A 6 -2.00 10.74 2.29
N SER A 7 -1.13 10.86 3.27
CA SER A 7 0.30 10.56 3.12
C SER A 7 0.53 9.07 2.83
N PRO A 8 1.63 8.69 2.15
CA PRO A 8 1.90 7.31 1.75
C PRO A 8 2.44 6.43 2.89
N ASP A 9 2.04 6.69 4.12
CA ASP A 9 2.39 5.88 5.29
C ASP A 9 1.19 5.04 5.76
N LEU A 10 1.48 3.91 6.40
CA LEU A 10 0.46 2.96 6.83
C LEU A 10 -0.60 3.58 7.76
N ALA A 11 -0.18 4.43 8.71
CA ALA A 11 -1.11 5.04 9.66
C ALA A 11 -2.08 6.00 8.97
N SER A 12 -1.59 6.82 8.02
CA SER A 12 -2.40 7.74 7.21
C SER A 12 -3.38 6.98 6.32
N ILE A 13 -2.92 5.91 5.65
CA ILE A 13 -3.78 5.07 4.81
C ILE A 13 -4.92 4.45 5.64
N LEU A 14 -4.61 3.89 6.82
CA LEU A 14 -5.64 3.29 7.67
C LEU A 14 -6.59 4.32 8.25
N THR A 15 -6.10 5.52 8.58
CA THR A 15 -6.95 6.62 9.03
C THR A 15 -7.87 7.08 7.90
N CYS A 16 -7.35 7.21 6.69
CA CYS A 16 -8.12 7.55 5.50
C CYS A 16 -9.25 6.54 5.24
N ILE A 17 -8.96 5.25 5.39
CA ILE A 17 -9.97 4.17 5.28
C ILE A 17 -11.03 4.30 6.38
N TYR A 18 -10.63 4.66 7.61
CA TYR A 18 -11.57 4.89 8.71
C TYR A 18 -12.54 6.03 8.39
N GLU A 19 -12.03 7.18 7.93
CA GLU A 19 -12.84 8.34 7.59
C GLU A 19 -13.77 8.06 6.39
N ALA A 20 -13.25 7.39 5.37
CA ALA A 20 -14.06 6.97 4.22
C ALA A 20 -15.21 6.04 4.63
N TRP A 21 -14.96 5.13 5.57
CA TRP A 21 -15.99 4.26 6.12
C TRP A 21 -17.03 5.01 6.94
N ASN A 22 -16.57 5.92 7.79
CA ASN A 22 -17.41 6.69 8.70
C ASN A 22 -18.28 7.73 7.96
N SER A 23 -17.87 8.17 6.77
CA SER A 23 -18.61 9.14 5.96
C SER A 23 -19.98 8.64 5.46
N CYS A 24 -20.18 7.33 5.44
CA CYS A 24 -21.40 6.69 4.95
C CYS A 24 -21.85 7.10 3.53
N LEU A 25 -20.94 7.67 2.71
CA LEU A 25 -21.25 8.13 1.34
C LEU A 25 -21.46 6.98 0.35
N GLY A 26 -21.15 5.74 0.77
CA GLY A 26 -21.20 4.56 -0.09
C GLY A 26 -19.95 4.41 -0.96
N TYR A 27 -19.54 3.17 -1.16
CA TYR A 27 -18.27 2.80 -1.82
C TYR A 27 -18.13 3.29 -3.27
N ARG A 28 -19.25 3.59 -3.95
CA ARG A 28 -19.23 4.09 -5.34
C ARG A 28 -18.92 5.58 -5.43
N ASN A 29 -19.17 6.32 -4.37
CA ASN A 29 -19.01 7.77 -4.32
C ASN A 29 -17.72 8.20 -3.62
N VAL A 30 -16.93 7.23 -3.14
CA VAL A 30 -15.68 7.44 -2.41
C VAL A 30 -14.53 6.81 -3.16
N ARG A 31 -13.41 7.53 -3.22
CA ARG A 31 -12.12 7.07 -3.72
C ARG A 31 -11.02 7.50 -2.77
N LEU A 32 -10.00 6.70 -2.62
CA LEU A 32 -8.86 7.00 -1.75
C LEU A 32 -7.57 7.04 -2.58
N MET A 33 -6.72 8.02 -2.29
CA MET A 33 -5.46 8.19 -3.00
C MET A 33 -4.34 8.65 -2.05
N THR A 34 -3.11 8.27 -2.34
CA THR A 34 -1.95 8.86 -1.67
C THR A 34 -1.51 10.14 -2.37
N GLU A 35 -0.96 11.07 -1.61
CA GLU A 35 -0.32 12.28 -2.13
C GLU A 35 1.12 12.01 -2.59
N PRO A 36 1.62 12.77 -3.60
CA PRO A 36 0.95 13.86 -4.31
C PRO A 36 -0.05 13.37 -5.36
N VAL A 37 -1.21 14.04 -5.44
CA VAL A 37 -2.21 13.77 -6.48
C VAL A 37 -1.72 14.40 -7.79
N GLY A 38 -1.45 13.59 -8.81
CA GLY A 38 -0.90 14.07 -10.08
C GLY A 38 -1.87 14.96 -10.85
N ASN A 39 -3.04 14.44 -11.20
CA ASN A 39 -4.07 15.17 -11.93
C ASN A 39 -5.36 15.21 -11.13
N LEU A 40 -5.93 16.40 -10.96
CA LEU A 40 -7.22 16.57 -10.31
C LEU A 40 -8.34 16.22 -11.31
N GLU A 41 -9.25 15.36 -10.87
CA GLU A 41 -10.44 15.01 -11.65
C GLU A 41 -11.53 16.08 -11.48
N LEU A 42 -12.23 16.41 -12.56
CA LEU A 42 -13.35 17.35 -12.54
C LEU A 42 -14.54 16.75 -11.74
N PHE A 43 -15.26 17.62 -11.06
CA PHE A 43 -16.45 17.25 -10.25
C PHE A 43 -16.15 16.30 -9.08
N CYS A 44 -14.93 16.36 -8.55
CA CYS A 44 -14.52 15.66 -7.36
C CYS A 44 -14.17 16.63 -6.23
N ASP A 45 -14.63 16.33 -5.03
CA ASP A 45 -14.26 17.04 -3.81
C ASP A 45 -13.06 16.31 -3.18
N TYR A 46 -11.95 17.01 -2.99
CA TYR A 46 -10.75 16.45 -2.39
C TYR A 46 -10.69 16.79 -0.91
N CYS A 47 -10.53 15.80 -0.07
CA CYS A 47 -10.46 15.94 1.37
C CYS A 47 -9.16 15.28 1.88
N HIS A 48 -8.23 16.11 2.38
CA HIS A 48 -7.02 15.61 3.03
C HIS A 48 -7.35 15.07 4.42
N VAL A 49 -6.77 13.90 4.76
CA VAL A 49 -6.96 13.23 6.05
C VAL A 49 -5.63 13.20 6.81
N GLU A 50 -5.61 13.87 7.95
CA GLU A 50 -4.48 13.83 8.86
C GLU A 50 -4.35 12.47 9.56
N PRO A 51 -3.14 11.97 9.79
CA PRO A 51 -2.93 10.68 10.44
C PRO A 51 -3.38 10.69 11.90
N ASP A 52 -4.15 9.66 12.28
CA ASP A 52 -4.61 9.43 13.64
C ASP A 52 -4.28 7.99 14.06
N THR A 53 -3.41 7.85 15.03
CA THR A 53 -2.92 6.54 15.49
C THR A 53 -3.99 5.70 16.16
N GLU A 54 -4.97 6.33 16.83
CA GLU A 54 -6.05 5.60 17.50
C GLU A 54 -7.03 5.01 16.48
N LYS A 55 -7.38 5.78 15.45
CA LYS A 55 -8.22 5.33 14.34
C LYS A 55 -7.53 4.22 13.55
N ALA A 56 -6.25 4.40 13.21
CA ALA A 56 -5.45 3.38 12.54
C ALA A 56 -5.37 2.06 13.34
N ALA A 57 -5.14 2.15 14.66
CA ALA A 57 -5.13 0.99 15.53
C ALA A 57 -6.50 0.30 15.63
N SER A 58 -7.59 1.07 15.59
CA SER A 58 -8.96 0.52 15.58
C SER A 58 -9.24 -0.28 14.31
N VAL A 59 -8.84 0.24 13.14
CA VAL A 59 -8.94 -0.48 11.86
C VAL A 59 -8.11 -1.75 11.88
N THR A 60 -6.86 -1.67 12.33
CA THR A 60 -5.96 -2.84 12.45
C THR A 60 -6.58 -3.95 13.30
N ARG A 61 -7.07 -3.61 14.49
CA ARG A 61 -7.75 -4.57 15.38
C ARG A 61 -8.98 -5.19 14.73
N SER A 62 -9.75 -4.39 14.00
CA SER A 62 -10.95 -4.84 13.31
C SER A 62 -10.62 -5.83 12.18
N ILE A 63 -9.57 -5.57 11.38
CA ILE A 63 -9.08 -6.47 10.33
C ILE A 63 -8.63 -7.80 10.94
N GLN A 64 -7.77 -7.75 11.96
CA GLN A 64 -7.24 -8.95 12.61
C GLN A 64 -8.34 -9.81 13.25
N LYS A 65 -9.33 -9.17 13.88
CA LYS A 65 -10.42 -9.84 14.58
C LYS A 65 -11.43 -10.47 13.60
N LYS A 66 -11.82 -9.76 12.55
CA LYS A 66 -12.90 -10.18 11.65
C LYS A 66 -12.42 -11.02 10.48
N ILE A 67 -11.28 -10.64 9.89
CA ILE A 67 -10.78 -11.28 8.66
C ILE A 67 -9.58 -12.19 8.97
N GLY A 68 -8.67 -11.74 9.84
CA GLY A 68 -7.54 -12.54 10.32
C GLY A 68 -6.17 -11.97 9.97
N ALA A 69 -5.13 -12.63 10.49
CA ALA A 69 -3.73 -12.18 10.34
C ALA A 69 -3.23 -12.23 8.89
N ALA A 70 -3.71 -13.17 8.08
CA ALA A 70 -3.33 -13.26 6.68
C ALA A 70 -3.83 -12.06 5.86
N ALA A 71 -5.06 -11.60 6.12
CA ALA A 71 -5.60 -10.39 5.51
C ALA A 71 -4.84 -9.14 5.97
N TRP A 72 -4.47 -9.06 7.23
CA TRP A 72 -3.63 -7.99 7.74
C TRP A 72 -2.28 -7.91 7.02
N ARG A 73 -1.62 -9.06 6.83
CA ARG A 73 -0.37 -9.13 6.07
C ARG A 73 -0.53 -8.63 4.64
N LEU A 74 -1.63 -8.99 3.99
CA LEU A 74 -1.95 -8.55 2.63
C LEU A 74 -2.15 -7.03 2.58
N VAL A 75 -2.94 -6.47 3.51
CA VAL A 75 -3.14 -5.02 3.65
C VAL A 75 -1.82 -4.29 3.88
N TYR A 76 -0.98 -4.81 4.78
CA TYR A 76 0.33 -4.25 5.07
C TYR A 76 1.22 -4.21 3.81
N LEU A 77 1.27 -5.30 3.04
CA LEU A 77 2.05 -5.35 1.79
C LEU A 77 1.49 -4.37 0.74
N CYS A 78 0.17 -4.27 0.60
CA CYS A 78 -0.44 -3.30 -0.30
C CYS A 78 -0.09 -1.86 0.09
N ALA A 79 -0.08 -1.55 1.39
CA ALA A 79 0.30 -0.23 1.89
C ALA A 79 1.79 0.12 1.68
N MET A 80 2.65 -0.90 1.50
CA MET A 80 4.08 -0.70 1.19
C MET A 80 4.34 -0.50 -0.30
N SER A 81 3.33 -0.56 -1.15
CA SER A 81 3.49 -0.26 -2.59
C SER A 81 3.58 1.24 -2.83
N GLU A 82 4.34 1.64 -3.86
CA GLU A 82 4.45 3.05 -4.29
C GLU A 82 3.25 3.53 -5.13
N ARG A 83 2.17 2.74 -5.18
CA ARG A 83 0.99 3.06 -5.98
C ARG A 83 0.13 4.12 -5.31
N SER A 84 -0.25 5.14 -6.06
CA SER A 84 -1.15 6.20 -5.57
C SER A 84 -2.56 5.71 -5.26
N ASP A 85 -2.99 4.60 -5.88
CA ASP A 85 -4.32 3.98 -5.69
C ASP A 85 -4.33 2.86 -4.63
N ALA A 86 -3.20 2.60 -3.96
CA ALA A 86 -3.11 1.57 -2.93
C ALA A 86 -4.17 1.69 -1.81
N PRO A 87 -4.49 2.89 -1.29
CA PRO A 87 -5.54 3.04 -0.28
C PRO A 87 -6.93 2.61 -0.80
N ASP A 88 -7.25 2.90 -2.07
CA ASP A 88 -8.53 2.51 -2.67
C ASP A 88 -8.61 0.99 -2.86
N ILE A 89 -7.53 0.36 -3.30
CA ILE A 89 -7.45 -1.12 -3.42
C ILE A 89 -7.66 -1.77 -2.06
N ILE A 90 -6.99 -1.28 -1.01
CA ILE A 90 -7.16 -1.78 0.36
C ILE A 90 -8.59 -1.57 0.84
N TYR A 91 -9.16 -0.38 0.64
CA TYR A 91 -10.53 -0.07 1.03
C TYR A 91 -11.53 -1.02 0.40
N ARG A 92 -11.45 -1.23 -0.91
CA ARG A 92 -12.34 -2.17 -1.64
C ARG A 92 -12.16 -3.61 -1.18
N PHE A 93 -10.94 -4.06 -0.95
CA PHE A 93 -10.67 -5.37 -0.36
C PHE A 93 -11.32 -5.51 1.02
N LEU A 94 -11.22 -4.49 1.88
CA LEU A 94 -11.80 -4.51 3.22
C LEU A 94 -13.32 -4.51 3.23
N LEU A 95 -13.98 -3.90 2.22
CA LEU A 95 -15.44 -3.99 2.06
C LEU A 95 -15.89 -5.46 1.94
N TYR A 96 -15.20 -6.24 1.10
CA TYR A 96 -15.46 -7.68 0.99
C TYR A 96 -15.04 -8.42 2.27
N GLY A 97 -13.88 -8.06 2.82
CA GLY A 97 -13.35 -8.68 4.03
C GLY A 97 -14.29 -8.56 5.23
N PHE A 98 -14.92 -7.44 5.42
CA PHE A 98 -15.88 -7.24 6.51
C PHE A 98 -17.23 -7.90 6.25
N SER A 99 -17.58 -8.16 4.99
CA SER A 99 -18.83 -8.85 4.61
C SER A 99 -18.70 -10.37 4.70
N TYR A 100 -17.60 -10.93 4.22
CA TYR A 100 -17.38 -12.39 4.10
C TYR A 100 -16.38 -12.96 5.11
N GLY A 101 -15.72 -12.11 5.90
CA GLY A 101 -14.75 -12.56 6.89
C GLY A 101 -13.54 -13.25 6.27
N LYS A 102 -13.15 -14.39 6.85
CA LYS A 102 -11.96 -15.15 6.41
C LYS A 102 -12.08 -15.74 5.01
N ASP A 103 -13.28 -16.00 4.54
CA ASP A 103 -13.54 -16.60 3.23
C ASP A 103 -13.17 -15.65 2.08
N THR A 104 -13.08 -14.35 2.35
CA THR A 104 -12.64 -13.34 1.37
C THR A 104 -11.30 -13.68 0.72
N LEU A 105 -10.37 -14.28 1.47
CA LEU A 105 -9.05 -14.65 0.95
C LEU A 105 -9.10 -15.74 -0.14
N HIS A 106 -10.20 -16.45 -0.25
CA HIS A 106 -10.44 -17.48 -1.26
C HIS A 106 -11.24 -16.99 -2.47
N MET A 107 -11.76 -15.75 -2.41
CA MET A 107 -12.61 -15.15 -3.45
C MET A 107 -11.79 -14.44 -4.52
N LEU A 108 -10.83 -15.12 -5.12
CA LEU A 108 -9.93 -14.54 -6.14
C LEU A 108 -10.64 -14.15 -7.45
N GLN A 109 -11.88 -14.60 -7.67
CA GLN A 109 -12.71 -14.17 -8.79
C GLN A 109 -13.22 -12.72 -8.65
N GLU A 110 -13.23 -12.19 -7.43
CA GLU A 110 -13.65 -10.81 -7.17
C GLU A 110 -12.51 -9.83 -7.52
N PRO A 111 -12.74 -8.85 -8.40
CA PRO A 111 -11.69 -7.92 -8.84
C PRO A 111 -10.99 -7.21 -7.70
N ALA A 112 -11.72 -6.79 -6.66
CA ALA A 112 -11.15 -6.10 -5.50
C ALA A 112 -10.18 -6.99 -4.71
N VAL A 113 -10.50 -8.28 -4.56
CA VAL A 113 -9.64 -9.25 -3.89
C VAL A 113 -8.43 -9.56 -4.77
N PHE A 114 -8.67 -9.83 -6.06
CA PHE A 114 -7.60 -10.13 -7.02
C PHE A 114 -6.56 -9.00 -7.09
N HIS A 115 -6.99 -7.74 -7.19
CA HIS A 115 -6.07 -6.59 -7.25
C HIS A 115 -5.22 -6.47 -5.97
N ALA A 116 -5.79 -6.71 -4.79
CA ALA A 116 -5.04 -6.68 -3.55
C ALA A 116 -3.95 -7.77 -3.52
N PHE A 117 -4.26 -9.00 -3.99
CA PHE A 117 -3.28 -10.06 -4.10
C PHE A 117 -2.20 -9.76 -5.15
N GLU A 118 -2.58 -9.17 -6.28
CA GLU A 118 -1.64 -8.78 -7.34
C GLU A 118 -0.62 -7.75 -6.84
N VAL A 119 -1.09 -6.69 -6.17
CA VAL A 119 -0.21 -5.66 -5.59
C VAL A 119 0.71 -6.25 -4.52
N SER A 120 0.17 -7.07 -3.61
CA SER A 120 0.99 -7.72 -2.58
C SER A 120 2.07 -8.62 -3.17
N ARG A 121 1.76 -9.32 -4.27
CA ARG A 121 2.71 -10.16 -5.00
C ARG A 121 3.81 -9.32 -5.67
N GLN A 122 3.46 -8.17 -6.28
CA GLN A 122 4.43 -7.26 -6.87
C GLN A 122 5.43 -6.79 -5.81
N VAL A 123 4.96 -6.27 -4.68
CA VAL A 123 5.82 -5.83 -3.57
C VAL A 123 6.71 -6.96 -3.04
N THR A 124 6.17 -8.16 -2.91
CA THR A 124 6.94 -9.32 -2.45
C THR A 124 8.03 -9.72 -3.45
N ASN A 125 7.72 -9.69 -4.75
CA ASN A 125 8.69 -10.00 -5.81
C ASN A 125 9.81 -8.95 -5.87
N GLU A 126 9.47 -7.67 -5.76
CA GLU A 126 10.45 -6.58 -5.67
C GLU A 126 11.38 -6.76 -4.46
N ALA A 127 10.80 -7.00 -3.29
CA ALA A 127 11.59 -7.27 -2.08
C ALA A 127 12.49 -8.50 -2.22
N HIS A 128 12.02 -9.56 -2.90
CA HIS A 128 12.84 -10.74 -3.18
C HIS A 128 14.01 -10.42 -4.13
N SER A 129 13.73 -9.68 -5.21
CA SER A 129 14.78 -9.25 -6.16
C SER A 129 15.84 -8.40 -5.46
N PHE A 130 15.46 -7.47 -4.59
CA PHE A 130 16.44 -6.68 -3.83
C PHE A 130 17.31 -7.53 -2.91
N ARG A 131 16.77 -8.58 -2.28
CA ARG A 131 17.55 -9.47 -1.42
C ARG A 131 18.66 -10.19 -2.13
N GLU A 132 18.54 -10.51 -3.41
CA GLU A 132 19.56 -11.16 -4.22
C GLU A 132 20.75 -10.23 -4.50
N PHE A 133 20.55 -8.92 -4.47
CA PHE A 133 21.59 -7.92 -4.72
C PHE A 133 22.23 -7.37 -3.45
N ILE A 134 21.71 -7.72 -2.27
CA ILE A 134 22.28 -7.29 -0.98
C ILE A 134 23.39 -8.27 -0.56
N ARG A 135 24.62 -7.79 -0.50
CA ARG A 135 25.77 -8.56 -0.01
C ARG A 135 26.47 -7.79 1.10
N PHE A 136 26.94 -8.52 2.11
CA PHE A 136 27.84 -7.97 3.11
C PHE A 136 29.28 -8.13 2.62
N ALA A 137 30.01 -7.03 2.50
CA ALA A 137 31.44 -7.02 2.24
C ALA A 137 32.18 -6.64 3.53
N ASN A 138 33.20 -7.41 3.88
CA ASN A 138 34.11 -7.06 4.98
C ASN A 138 35.15 -6.08 4.45
N ILE A 139 35.25 -4.91 5.08
CA ILE A 139 36.35 -4.00 4.86
C ILE A 139 37.50 -4.40 5.77
N SER A 140 38.74 -4.10 5.34
CA SER A 140 39.99 -4.34 6.06
C SER A 140 40.03 -3.78 7.49
N SER A 141 39.08 -2.88 7.86
CA SER A 141 38.87 -2.36 9.21
C SER A 141 38.02 -3.24 10.14
N GLY A 142 37.53 -4.39 9.67
CA GLY A 142 36.76 -5.34 10.49
C GLY A 142 35.27 -5.02 10.65
N PHE A 143 34.74 -3.97 10.01
CA PHE A 143 33.33 -3.65 10.02
C PHE A 143 32.62 -4.18 8.76
N PRO A 144 31.48 -4.91 8.90
CA PRO A 144 30.68 -5.32 7.76
C PRO A 144 29.97 -4.12 7.14
N ILE A 145 30.16 -3.90 5.84
CA ILE A 145 29.41 -2.91 5.07
C ILE A 145 28.38 -3.62 4.21
N LEU A 146 27.15 -3.10 4.21
CA LEU A 146 26.11 -3.52 3.30
C LEU A 146 26.40 -2.92 1.91
N VAL A 147 26.76 -3.78 0.95
CA VAL A 147 26.92 -3.40 -0.46
C VAL A 147 25.72 -3.92 -1.24
N SER A 148 24.92 -3.02 -1.81
CA SER A 148 23.87 -3.40 -2.75
C SER A 148 24.28 -2.96 -4.16
N HIS A 149 24.31 -3.89 -5.09
CA HIS A 149 24.45 -3.61 -6.51
C HIS A 149 23.05 -3.71 -7.13
N ILE A 150 22.36 -2.59 -7.21
CA ILE A 150 21.04 -2.55 -7.85
C ILE A 150 21.29 -2.35 -9.34
N SER A 151 21.22 -3.43 -10.10
CA SER A 151 21.12 -3.38 -11.56
C SER A 151 19.66 -2.99 -11.90
N VAL A 152 19.41 -1.68 -11.99
CA VAL A 152 18.09 -1.19 -12.37
C VAL A 152 17.91 -1.41 -13.86
N SER A 153 17.20 -2.46 -14.24
CA SER A 153 16.75 -2.72 -15.60
C SER A 153 15.54 -1.85 -15.98
N TYR A 154 15.45 -0.65 -15.43
CA TYR A 154 14.39 0.28 -15.82
C TYR A 154 14.95 1.31 -16.78
N THR A 155 14.41 1.35 -17.96
CA THR A 155 14.73 2.23 -19.07
C THR A 155 14.52 3.73 -18.79
N HIS A 156 14.22 4.14 -17.57
CA HIS A 156 13.87 5.50 -17.18
C HIS A 156 14.83 6.19 -16.20
N LEU A 157 15.82 5.50 -15.66
CA LEU A 157 16.84 6.10 -14.80
C LEU A 157 18.18 6.13 -15.53
N THR A 158 18.34 7.06 -16.43
CA THR A 158 19.67 7.48 -16.88
C THR A 158 20.33 8.26 -15.75
N LEU A 159 21.11 7.58 -14.92
CA LEU A 159 22.07 8.26 -14.06
C LEU A 159 23.10 8.96 -14.95
N PRO A 160 23.41 10.25 -14.70
CA PRO A 160 24.46 10.93 -15.44
C PRO A 160 25.79 10.23 -15.14
N THR A 161 26.30 9.48 -16.10
CA THR A 161 27.68 8.95 -16.04
C THR A 161 28.63 10.11 -16.12
N THR A 162 29.20 10.50 -14.98
CA THR A 162 30.37 11.37 -14.95
C THR A 162 31.53 10.60 -15.56
N ARG A 163 31.82 10.84 -16.84
CA ARG A 163 33.10 10.46 -17.44
C ARG A 163 34.19 11.26 -16.76
N ARG A 164 35.12 10.57 -16.15
CA ARG A 164 36.51 11.04 -15.99
C ARG A 164 37.33 10.54 -17.14
#